data_8e385ad13e10cbe79eaf6e8681400e6c
#
_entry.id   8e385ad13e10cbe79eaf6e8681400e6c
#
_cell.length_a   1.000
_cell.length_b   1.000
_cell.length_c   1.000
_cell.angle_alpha   90.00
_cell.angle_beta   90.00
_cell.angle_gamma   90.00
#
_symmetry.space_group_name_H-M   'P 1'
#
loop_
_entity.id
_entity.type
_entity.pdbx_description
1 polymer ?
#
loop_
_entity_poly.entity_id
_entity_poly.type
_entity_poly.pdbx_seq_one_letter_code
_entity_poly.pdbx_strand_id
1 'polypeptide(L)'
;MAVLLAGVATQIRRYGQSRGLLSAVLIAFAMQFAFYWLPGFPALRARFEAPFNRRGRALAAGAMLLSPYVVYGAGSGTWSPVSALKLLGITAIALGVYALFPVRSPGLSWQDAMVLLVTAVPIYMGWYREIWPAPVYLDVMARLFLVSMAAFAVLSLRPLADVGYEWRLESGDWVEGAKQLAFFSAIGLPLGLAMHFIAWHPRREGILGVASSFVGIFLFIAVTEELFFRGMLQNLLEKSIANKYVARGIASAIFGISHIHHGFPNWRYVIMAAIAGWFYGTAWHNRRGIIASCVTHAAVDTLWRHFLVV
;
A
#
# COMPACT_ATOMS: atom_id res chain seq x y z
N MET A 1 -16.00 -6.41 3.79
CA MET A 1 -16.70 -5.32 3.09
C MET A 1 -17.78 -4.68 3.98
N ALA A 2 -18.83 -5.40 4.41
CA ALA A 2 -19.92 -4.81 5.20
C ALA A 2 -19.46 -4.07 6.47
N VAL A 3 -18.55 -4.65 7.26
CA VAL A 3 -18.02 -4.02 8.49
C VAL A 3 -17.25 -2.72 8.17
N LEU A 4 -16.45 -2.72 7.11
CA LEU A 4 -15.71 -1.53 6.68
C LEU A 4 -16.66 -0.42 6.19
N LEU A 5 -17.67 -0.77 5.40
CA LEU A 5 -18.68 0.18 4.95
C LEU A 5 -19.49 0.75 6.12
N ALA A 6 -19.83 -0.09 7.11
CA ALA A 6 -20.50 0.36 8.33
C ALA A 6 -19.62 1.33 9.14
N GLY A 7 -18.32 1.05 9.25
CA GLY A 7 -17.36 1.95 9.90
C GLY A 7 -17.27 3.31 9.23
N VAL A 8 -17.12 3.35 7.90
CA VAL A 8 -17.10 4.59 7.11
C VAL A 8 -18.44 5.33 7.25
N ALA A 9 -19.58 4.62 7.15
CA ALA A 9 -20.89 5.22 7.30
C ALA A 9 -21.12 5.84 8.70
N THR A 10 -20.64 5.18 9.74
CA THR A 10 -20.72 5.68 11.12
C THR A 10 -19.90 6.96 11.29
N GLN A 11 -18.71 6.99 10.74
CA GLN A 11 -17.85 8.18 10.75
C GLN A 11 -18.54 9.36 10.05
N ILE A 12 -19.04 9.18 8.83
CA ILE A 12 -19.69 10.26 8.06
C ILE A 12 -20.94 10.77 8.78
N ARG A 13 -21.76 9.89 9.35
CA ARG A 13 -22.96 10.28 10.10
C ARG A 13 -22.65 11.14 11.33
N ARG A 14 -21.53 10.88 12.01
CA ARG A 14 -21.08 11.70 13.16
C ARG A 14 -20.83 13.17 12.81
N TYR A 15 -20.56 13.47 11.54
CA TYR A 15 -20.33 14.83 11.06
C TYR A 15 -21.59 15.51 10.49
N GLY A 16 -22.79 14.93 10.67
CA GLY A 16 -24.07 15.55 10.27
C GLY A 16 -24.24 15.73 8.75
N GLN A 17 -23.62 14.88 7.94
CA GLN A 17 -23.56 15.03 6.49
C GLN A 17 -24.82 14.53 5.77
N SER A 18 -25.05 15.05 4.57
CA SER A 18 -26.20 14.67 3.73
C SER A 18 -26.19 13.19 3.33
N ARG A 19 -27.36 12.61 3.10
CA ARG A 19 -27.49 11.23 2.59
C ARG A 19 -26.79 11.05 1.23
N GLY A 20 -26.78 12.07 0.38
CA GLY A 20 -26.10 12.06 -0.92
C GLY A 20 -24.61 11.92 -0.79
N LEU A 21 -23.96 12.68 0.08
CA LEU A 21 -22.53 12.57 0.36
C LEU A 21 -22.20 11.16 0.89
N LEU A 22 -22.97 10.65 1.84
CA LEU A 22 -22.76 9.30 2.39
C LEU A 22 -22.81 8.24 1.30
N SER A 23 -23.83 8.28 0.43
CA SER A 23 -23.96 7.31 -0.66
C SER A 23 -22.78 7.42 -1.65
N ALA A 24 -22.39 8.62 -2.05
CA ALA A 24 -21.26 8.82 -2.97
C ALA A 24 -19.95 8.28 -2.40
N VAL A 25 -19.65 8.54 -1.13
CA VAL A 25 -18.45 8.03 -0.46
C VAL A 25 -18.48 6.50 -0.37
N LEU A 26 -19.60 5.92 0.02
CA LEU A 26 -19.71 4.46 0.17
C LEU A 26 -19.58 3.74 -1.18
N ILE A 27 -20.20 4.26 -2.24
CA ILE A 27 -20.10 3.68 -3.58
C ILE A 27 -18.67 3.82 -4.09
N ALA A 28 -18.07 5.00 -4.02
CA ALA A 28 -16.69 5.23 -4.46
C ALA A 28 -15.70 4.35 -3.68
N PHE A 29 -15.89 4.20 -2.37
CA PHE A 29 -15.07 3.31 -1.55
C PHE A 29 -15.24 1.84 -1.96
N ALA A 30 -16.48 1.37 -2.16
CA ALA A 30 -16.73 0.00 -2.57
C ALA A 30 -16.11 -0.31 -3.95
N MET A 31 -16.21 0.63 -4.90
CA MET A 31 -15.56 0.52 -6.20
C MET A 31 -14.04 0.45 -6.06
N GLN A 32 -13.44 1.41 -5.34
CA GLN A 32 -12.00 1.47 -5.16
C GLN A 32 -11.47 0.22 -4.44
N PHE A 33 -12.21 -0.28 -3.45
CA PHE A 33 -11.87 -1.51 -2.73
C PHE A 33 -11.98 -2.74 -3.64
N ALA A 34 -12.98 -2.82 -4.51
CA ALA A 34 -13.08 -3.89 -5.51
C ALA A 34 -11.88 -3.86 -6.49
N PHE A 35 -11.47 -2.69 -6.93
CA PHE A 35 -10.33 -2.52 -7.83
C PHE A 35 -8.98 -2.78 -7.15
N TYR A 36 -8.90 -2.56 -5.84
CA TYR A 36 -7.77 -2.97 -5.03
C TYR A 36 -7.65 -4.50 -4.93
N TRP A 37 -8.76 -5.22 -4.83
CA TRP A 37 -8.76 -6.68 -4.72
C TRP A 37 -8.50 -7.39 -6.05
N LEU A 38 -9.05 -6.85 -7.15
CA LEU A 38 -9.09 -7.51 -8.47
C LEU A 38 -7.70 -7.98 -8.96
N PRO A 39 -6.62 -7.17 -8.93
CA PRO A 39 -5.32 -7.60 -9.45
C PRO A 39 -4.73 -8.78 -8.68
N GLY A 40 -5.09 -8.94 -7.42
CA GLY A 40 -4.61 -10.03 -6.56
C GLY A 40 -5.32 -11.37 -6.76
N PHE A 41 -6.30 -11.45 -7.69
CA PHE A 41 -6.90 -12.70 -8.15
C PHE A 41 -6.49 -12.98 -9.60
N PRO A 42 -5.51 -13.87 -9.85
CA PRO A 42 -4.98 -14.08 -11.22
C PRO A 42 -6.04 -14.42 -12.26
N ALA A 43 -7.05 -15.24 -11.90
CA ALA A 43 -8.12 -15.61 -12.81
C ALA A 43 -9.04 -14.42 -13.17
N LEU A 44 -9.34 -13.54 -12.21
CA LEU A 44 -10.14 -12.34 -12.47
C LEU A 44 -9.36 -11.34 -13.30
N ARG A 45 -8.07 -11.14 -12.97
CA ARG A 45 -7.17 -10.30 -13.75
C ARG A 45 -7.07 -10.79 -15.20
N ALA A 46 -6.85 -12.08 -15.41
CA ALA A 46 -6.77 -12.66 -16.75
C ALA A 46 -8.06 -12.44 -17.56
N ARG A 47 -9.24 -12.58 -16.93
CA ARG A 47 -10.54 -12.29 -17.57
C ARG A 47 -10.69 -10.82 -17.94
N PHE A 48 -10.26 -9.91 -17.04
CA PHE A 48 -10.25 -8.48 -17.31
C PHE A 48 -9.32 -8.12 -18.49
N GLU A 49 -8.17 -8.77 -18.59
CA GLU A 49 -7.15 -8.51 -19.60
C GLU A 49 -7.46 -9.12 -20.98
N ALA A 50 -8.20 -10.23 -21.02
CA ALA A 50 -8.41 -11.05 -22.22
C ALA A 50 -8.94 -10.28 -23.44
N PRO A 51 -9.90 -9.32 -23.32
CA PRO A 51 -10.43 -8.62 -24.50
C PRO A 51 -9.50 -7.52 -25.03
N PHE A 52 -8.40 -7.21 -24.33
CA PHE A 52 -7.60 -6.03 -24.64
C PHE A 52 -6.17 -6.37 -25.03
N ASN A 53 -5.66 -5.66 -26.03
CA ASN A 53 -4.23 -5.55 -26.26
C ASN A 53 -3.58 -4.69 -25.15
N ARG A 54 -2.25 -4.58 -25.15
CA ARG A 54 -1.51 -3.87 -24.09
C ARG A 54 -1.97 -2.42 -23.87
N ARG A 55 -2.20 -1.64 -24.94
CA ARG A 55 -2.70 -0.26 -24.84
C ARG A 55 -4.14 -0.23 -24.35
N GLY A 56 -4.96 -1.14 -24.82
CA GLY A 56 -6.34 -1.31 -24.36
C GLY A 56 -6.42 -1.64 -22.86
N ARG A 57 -5.52 -2.50 -22.35
CA ARG A 57 -5.42 -2.80 -20.91
C ARG A 57 -5.10 -1.54 -20.09
N ALA A 58 -4.15 -0.72 -20.56
CA ALA A 58 -3.80 0.53 -19.87
C ALA A 58 -4.99 1.50 -19.84
N LEU A 59 -5.71 1.65 -20.96
CA LEU A 59 -6.88 2.52 -21.05
C LEU A 59 -8.03 2.01 -20.17
N ALA A 60 -8.33 0.71 -20.23
CA ALA A 60 -9.40 0.10 -19.42
C ALA A 60 -9.09 0.19 -17.93
N ALA A 61 -7.86 -0.13 -17.50
CA ALA A 61 -7.43 0.02 -16.13
C ALA A 61 -7.45 1.50 -15.68
N GLY A 62 -7.01 2.42 -16.52
CA GLY A 62 -7.06 3.86 -16.25
C GLY A 62 -8.49 4.37 -16.04
N ALA A 63 -9.40 4.03 -16.93
CA ALA A 63 -10.82 4.40 -16.80
C ALA A 63 -11.44 3.82 -15.52
N MET A 64 -11.15 2.55 -15.24
CA MET A 64 -11.59 1.86 -14.03
C MET A 64 -11.06 2.56 -12.77
N LEU A 65 -9.77 2.87 -12.70
CA LEU A 65 -9.14 3.52 -11.54
C LEU A 65 -9.64 4.94 -11.29
N LEU A 66 -10.00 5.68 -12.33
CA LEU A 66 -10.50 7.05 -12.22
C LEU A 66 -11.99 7.11 -11.88
N SER A 67 -12.77 6.07 -12.19
CA SER A 67 -14.22 6.06 -11.99
C SER A 67 -14.68 6.29 -10.54
N PRO A 68 -13.99 5.81 -9.47
CA PRO A 68 -14.38 6.13 -8.09
C PRO A 68 -14.32 7.63 -7.78
N TYR A 69 -13.33 8.35 -8.34
CA TYR A 69 -13.25 9.79 -8.17
C TYR A 69 -14.40 10.53 -8.87
N VAL A 70 -14.79 10.08 -10.06
CA VAL A 70 -15.94 10.65 -10.79
C VAL A 70 -17.22 10.47 -9.96
N VAL A 71 -17.48 9.27 -9.44
CA VAL A 71 -18.64 8.99 -8.59
C VAL A 71 -18.62 9.83 -7.32
N TYR A 72 -17.46 9.91 -6.66
CA TYR A 72 -17.28 10.71 -5.46
C TYR A 72 -17.53 12.19 -5.73
N GLY A 73 -16.84 12.77 -6.70
CA GLY A 73 -16.91 14.21 -7.02
C GLY A 73 -18.31 14.65 -7.46
N ALA A 74 -18.96 13.86 -8.31
CA ALA A 74 -20.32 14.14 -8.77
C ALA A 74 -21.35 14.02 -7.64
N GLY A 75 -21.26 12.96 -6.83
CA GLY A 75 -22.25 12.71 -5.76
C GLY A 75 -22.04 13.53 -4.49
N SER A 76 -20.82 14.01 -4.23
CA SER A 76 -20.52 14.88 -3.08
C SER A 76 -20.63 16.37 -3.39
N GLY A 77 -20.70 16.75 -4.67
CA GLY A 77 -20.61 18.14 -5.09
C GLY A 77 -19.22 18.77 -4.94
N THR A 78 -18.18 17.95 -4.71
CA THR A 78 -16.79 18.42 -4.52
C THR A 78 -15.91 18.18 -5.76
N TRP A 79 -16.51 18.09 -6.93
CA TRP A 79 -15.76 17.89 -8.17
C TRP A 79 -14.73 19.00 -8.38
N SER A 80 -13.49 18.61 -8.63
CA SER A 80 -12.38 19.50 -8.94
C SER A 80 -11.68 19.07 -10.23
N PRO A 81 -11.65 19.90 -11.28
CA PRO A 81 -10.87 19.62 -12.49
C PRO A 81 -9.39 19.41 -12.21
N VAL A 82 -8.83 20.17 -11.27
CA VAL A 82 -7.41 20.05 -10.86
C VAL A 82 -7.14 18.68 -10.23
N SER A 83 -8.00 18.21 -9.34
CA SER A 83 -7.90 16.89 -8.73
C SER A 83 -8.05 15.77 -9.77
N ALA A 84 -8.99 15.93 -10.70
CA ALA A 84 -9.17 15.00 -11.82
C ALA A 84 -7.91 14.92 -12.70
N LEU A 85 -7.31 16.06 -13.05
CA LEU A 85 -6.08 16.14 -13.83
C LEU A 85 -4.87 15.57 -13.08
N LYS A 86 -4.75 15.76 -11.78
CA LYS A 86 -3.72 15.13 -10.94
C LYS A 86 -3.83 13.61 -11.02
N LEU A 87 -5.01 13.04 -10.78
CA LEU A 87 -5.25 11.60 -10.86
C LEU A 87 -5.03 11.04 -12.27
N LEU A 88 -5.53 11.74 -13.29
CA LEU A 88 -5.32 11.37 -14.69
C LEU A 88 -3.83 11.36 -15.05
N GLY A 89 -3.08 12.40 -14.68
CA GLY A 89 -1.65 12.51 -14.94
C GLY A 89 -0.85 11.37 -14.29
N ILE A 90 -1.09 11.11 -13.00
CA ILE A 90 -0.44 10.01 -12.28
C ILE A 90 -0.74 8.67 -12.95
N THR A 91 -2.03 8.42 -13.27
CA THR A 91 -2.47 7.18 -13.91
C THR A 91 -1.89 7.02 -15.32
N ALA A 92 -1.92 8.11 -16.10
CA ALA A 92 -1.40 8.11 -17.47
C ALA A 92 0.11 7.82 -17.51
N ILE A 93 0.88 8.39 -16.57
CA ILE A 93 2.32 8.09 -16.47
C ILE A 93 2.52 6.63 -16.04
N ALA A 94 1.90 6.20 -14.94
CA ALA A 94 2.14 4.86 -14.39
C ALA A 94 1.76 3.73 -15.35
N LEU A 95 0.62 3.85 -16.04
CA LEU A 95 0.16 2.83 -16.98
C LEU A 95 0.71 3.06 -18.38
N GLY A 96 0.78 4.33 -18.82
CA GLY A 96 1.19 4.70 -20.16
C GLY A 96 2.64 4.38 -20.46
N VAL A 97 3.55 4.58 -19.48
CA VAL A 97 4.97 4.30 -19.67
C VAL A 97 5.21 2.84 -20.04
N TYR A 98 4.57 1.90 -19.36
CA TYR A 98 4.69 0.49 -19.72
C TYR A 98 3.89 0.12 -20.98
N ALA A 99 2.76 0.76 -21.24
CA ALA A 99 1.96 0.49 -22.43
C ALA A 99 2.67 0.90 -23.72
N LEU A 100 3.39 2.03 -23.69
CA LEU A 100 4.08 2.60 -24.84
C LEU A 100 5.52 2.08 -24.99
N PHE A 101 6.21 1.86 -23.88
CA PHE A 101 7.62 1.46 -23.82
C PHE A 101 7.78 0.11 -23.10
N PRO A 102 7.62 -1.02 -23.83
CA PRO A 102 7.73 -2.36 -23.25
C PRO A 102 9.10 -2.61 -22.62
N VAL A 103 9.10 -3.07 -21.37
CA VAL A 103 10.33 -3.46 -20.67
C VAL A 103 10.69 -4.90 -21.01
N ARG A 104 11.94 -5.12 -21.40
CA ARG A 104 12.49 -6.44 -21.74
C ARG A 104 13.42 -6.99 -20.66
N SER A 105 14.04 -6.11 -19.87
CA SER A 105 14.93 -6.50 -18.77
C SER A 105 14.13 -7.07 -17.59
N PRO A 106 14.60 -8.12 -16.90
CA PRO A 106 13.98 -8.58 -15.66
C PRO A 106 14.22 -7.61 -14.49
N GLY A 107 15.33 -6.89 -14.48
CA GLY A 107 15.72 -5.96 -13.42
C GLY A 107 15.14 -4.56 -13.58
N LEU A 108 15.63 -3.66 -12.74
CA LEU A 108 15.21 -2.25 -12.68
C LEU A 108 15.51 -1.53 -14.01
N SER A 109 14.48 -0.92 -14.57
CA SER A 109 14.57 -0.11 -15.78
C SER A 109 14.17 1.34 -15.48
N TRP A 110 14.38 2.26 -16.42
CA TRP A 110 13.95 3.65 -16.28
C TRP A 110 12.43 3.78 -16.17
N GLN A 111 11.67 2.89 -16.84
CA GLN A 111 10.22 2.82 -16.74
C GLN A 111 9.78 2.44 -15.32
N ASP A 112 10.46 1.45 -14.72
CA ASP A 112 10.22 1.04 -13.35
C ASP A 112 10.49 2.20 -12.38
N ALA A 113 11.60 2.93 -12.59
CA ALA A 113 11.94 4.11 -11.78
C ALA A 113 10.86 5.20 -11.88
N MET A 114 10.34 5.47 -13.10
CA MET A 114 9.22 6.42 -13.27
C MET A 114 7.96 5.98 -12.54
N VAL A 115 7.59 4.70 -12.62
CA VAL A 115 6.39 4.19 -11.91
C VAL A 115 6.57 4.26 -10.40
N LEU A 116 7.75 3.91 -9.89
CA LEU A 116 8.08 4.06 -8.47
C LEU A 116 7.97 5.53 -8.02
N LEU A 117 8.55 6.47 -8.78
CA LEU A 117 8.50 7.90 -8.46
C LEU A 117 7.07 8.44 -8.50
N VAL A 118 6.31 8.16 -9.56
CA VAL A 118 4.93 8.68 -9.68
C VAL A 118 3.98 8.07 -8.65
N THR A 119 4.33 6.91 -8.10
CA THR A 119 3.57 6.30 -7.00
C THR A 119 3.95 6.94 -5.65
N ALA A 120 5.24 7.20 -5.40
CA ALA A 120 5.72 7.70 -4.11
C ALA A 120 5.58 9.22 -3.94
N VAL A 121 5.98 10.02 -4.96
CA VAL A 121 6.07 11.48 -4.85
C VAL A 121 4.75 12.14 -4.45
N PRO A 122 3.58 11.78 -5.00
CA PRO A 122 2.31 12.39 -4.62
C PRO A 122 1.93 12.19 -3.14
N ILE A 123 2.39 11.09 -2.52
CA ILE A 123 2.19 10.84 -1.08
C ILE A 123 3.00 11.85 -0.28
N TYR A 124 4.30 11.99 -0.58
CA TYR A 124 5.19 12.92 0.12
C TYR A 124 4.78 14.38 -0.08
N MET A 125 4.26 14.72 -1.26
CA MET A 125 3.75 16.07 -1.56
C MET A 125 2.37 16.34 -0.97
N GLY A 126 1.73 15.36 -0.34
CA GLY A 126 0.41 15.52 0.26
C GLY A 126 -0.73 15.77 -0.74
N TRP A 127 -0.53 15.46 -2.03
CA TRP A 127 -1.51 15.77 -3.10
C TRP A 127 -2.88 15.16 -2.88
N TYR A 128 -2.96 14.03 -2.20
CA TYR A 128 -4.21 13.29 -2.00
C TYR A 128 -5.17 13.93 -0.98
N ARG A 129 -4.67 14.80 -0.10
CA ARG A 129 -5.49 15.49 0.89
C ARG A 129 -6.52 16.43 0.25
N GLU A 130 -6.18 16.99 -0.92
CA GLU A 130 -7.05 17.88 -1.67
C GLU A 130 -7.99 17.15 -2.63
N ILE A 131 -7.65 15.91 -3.01
CA ILE A 131 -8.39 15.13 -4.01
C ILE A 131 -9.71 14.59 -3.42
N TRP A 132 -9.68 14.22 -2.15
CA TRP A 132 -10.81 13.63 -1.42
C TRP A 132 -11.22 14.54 -0.25
N PRO A 133 -11.68 15.78 -0.50
CA PRO A 133 -11.95 16.78 0.55
C PRO A 133 -13.31 16.52 1.21
N ALA A 134 -13.54 15.32 1.76
CA ALA A 134 -14.66 15.12 2.66
C ALA A 134 -14.31 15.72 4.03
N PRO A 135 -15.30 16.01 4.91
CA PRO A 135 -15.03 16.44 6.28
C PRO A 135 -14.24 15.40 7.10
N VAL A 136 -14.07 14.19 6.57
CA VAL A 136 -13.13 13.18 7.01
C VAL A 136 -12.12 12.97 5.90
N TYR A 137 -10.84 13.22 6.15
CA TYR A 137 -9.79 12.94 5.18
C TYR A 137 -9.84 11.46 4.79
N LEU A 138 -10.13 11.19 3.52
CA LEU A 138 -10.24 9.83 3.00
C LEU A 138 -8.87 9.34 2.52
N ASP A 139 -7.84 9.41 3.38
CA ASP A 139 -6.48 8.92 3.07
C ASP A 139 -6.49 7.46 2.62
N VAL A 140 -7.44 6.67 3.10
CA VAL A 140 -7.64 5.29 2.67
C VAL A 140 -7.94 5.20 1.17
N MET A 141 -8.68 6.15 0.59
CA MET A 141 -8.98 6.16 -0.85
C MET A 141 -7.72 6.33 -1.68
N ALA A 142 -6.82 7.22 -1.24
CA ALA A 142 -5.52 7.42 -1.88
C ALA A 142 -4.66 6.15 -1.83
N ARG A 143 -4.59 5.49 -0.70
CA ARG A 143 -3.83 4.24 -0.54
C ARG A 143 -4.37 3.14 -1.45
N LEU A 144 -5.69 2.92 -1.45
CA LEU A 144 -6.34 1.95 -2.33
C LEU A 144 -6.12 2.26 -3.80
N PHE A 145 -6.22 3.54 -4.19
CA PHE A 145 -5.94 3.99 -5.56
C PHE A 145 -4.51 3.67 -5.98
N LEU A 146 -3.52 4.01 -5.15
CA LEU A 146 -2.10 3.79 -5.46
C LEU A 146 -1.76 2.31 -5.60
N VAL A 147 -2.25 1.47 -4.68
CA VAL A 147 -2.04 0.02 -4.74
C VAL A 147 -2.65 -0.56 -6.01
N SER A 148 -3.91 -0.18 -6.30
CA SER A 148 -4.58 -0.65 -7.50
C SER A 148 -3.81 -0.26 -8.77
N MET A 149 -3.40 1.00 -8.85
CA MET A 149 -2.63 1.53 -9.98
C MET A 149 -1.28 0.79 -10.12
N ALA A 150 -0.52 0.69 -9.03
CA ALA A 150 0.78 0.00 -9.02
C ALA A 150 0.63 -1.48 -9.38
N ALA A 151 -0.37 -2.17 -8.82
CA ALA A 151 -0.63 -3.58 -9.12
C ALA A 151 -0.97 -3.79 -10.60
N PHE A 152 -1.87 -3.00 -11.19
CA PHE A 152 -2.16 -3.08 -12.63
C PHE A 152 -0.93 -2.76 -13.49
N ALA A 153 -0.15 -1.74 -13.11
CA ALA A 153 1.06 -1.39 -13.83
C ALA A 153 2.05 -2.57 -13.89
N VAL A 154 2.35 -3.18 -12.73
CA VAL A 154 3.42 -4.19 -12.64
C VAL A 154 2.95 -5.61 -12.97
N LEU A 155 1.67 -5.94 -12.77
CA LEU A 155 1.16 -7.28 -13.05
C LEU A 155 0.62 -7.44 -14.46
N SER A 156 -0.05 -6.38 -15.00
CA SER A 156 -0.76 -6.46 -16.28
C SER A 156 0.03 -5.88 -17.45
N LEU A 157 0.86 -4.85 -17.22
CA LEU A 157 1.56 -4.14 -18.28
C LEU A 157 3.07 -4.44 -18.31
N ARG A 158 3.71 -4.55 -17.12
CA ARG A 158 5.13 -4.87 -16.94
C ARG A 158 5.41 -6.38 -16.95
N PRO A 159 4.46 -7.27 -16.76
CA PRO A 159 4.40 -8.63 -16.21
C PRO A 159 5.64 -8.98 -15.35
N LEU A 160 5.83 -8.20 -14.27
CA LEU A 160 6.93 -8.42 -13.34
C LEU A 160 6.69 -9.72 -12.56
N ALA A 161 7.63 -10.65 -12.66
CA ALA A 161 7.59 -11.90 -11.89
C ALA A 161 7.87 -11.64 -10.40
N ASP A 162 7.35 -12.51 -9.55
CA ASP A 162 7.60 -12.52 -8.10
C ASP A 162 7.12 -11.27 -7.34
N VAL A 163 6.16 -10.52 -7.86
CA VAL A 163 5.53 -9.41 -7.12
C VAL A 163 4.83 -9.94 -5.88
N GLY A 164 4.22 -11.12 -6.00
CA GLY A 164 3.57 -11.81 -4.89
C GLY A 164 2.29 -11.14 -4.38
N TYR A 165 1.66 -10.29 -5.20
CA TYR A 165 0.36 -9.70 -4.90
C TYR A 165 -0.75 -10.67 -5.28
N GLU A 166 -1.01 -11.63 -4.40
CA GLU A 166 -2.06 -12.65 -4.56
C GLU A 166 -2.81 -12.83 -3.24
N TRP A 167 -4.15 -12.85 -3.33
CA TRP A 167 -5.01 -13.06 -2.16
C TRP A 167 -5.16 -14.55 -1.85
N ARG A 168 -4.03 -15.22 -1.67
CA ARG A 168 -3.93 -16.60 -1.25
C ARG A 168 -3.23 -16.65 0.10
N LEU A 169 -3.99 -16.96 1.14
CA LEU A 169 -3.47 -17.07 2.50
C LEU A 169 -3.04 -18.51 2.75
N GLU A 170 -1.76 -18.72 2.93
CA GLU A 170 -1.17 -20.03 3.25
C GLU A 170 -0.70 -20.04 4.71
N SER A 171 -0.77 -21.21 5.36
CA SER A 171 -0.27 -21.35 6.73
C SER A 171 1.21 -20.99 6.84
N GLY A 172 2.00 -21.27 5.80
CA GLY A 172 3.41 -20.89 5.72
C GLY A 172 3.66 -19.38 5.76
N ASP A 173 2.71 -18.56 5.30
CA ASP A 173 2.84 -17.09 5.36
C ASP A 173 2.70 -16.59 6.79
N TRP A 174 1.76 -17.14 7.55
CA TRP A 174 1.58 -16.84 8.97
C TRP A 174 2.77 -17.28 9.81
N VAL A 175 3.30 -18.48 9.55
CA VAL A 175 4.47 -19.02 10.25
C VAL A 175 5.70 -18.15 9.97
N GLU A 176 5.96 -17.82 8.69
CA GLU A 176 7.09 -16.97 8.33
C GLU A 176 6.91 -15.54 8.88
N GLY A 177 5.70 -14.99 8.80
CA GLY A 177 5.40 -13.68 9.37
C GLY A 177 5.64 -13.62 10.89
N ALA A 178 5.17 -14.62 11.63
CA ALA A 178 5.39 -14.70 13.07
C ALA A 178 6.87 -14.90 13.43
N LYS A 179 7.60 -15.69 12.64
CA LYS A 179 9.05 -15.87 12.82
C LYS A 179 9.82 -14.58 12.62
N GLN A 180 9.52 -13.83 11.57
CA GLN A 180 10.19 -12.55 11.33
C GLN A 180 9.79 -11.47 12.36
N LEU A 181 8.55 -11.50 12.87
CA LEU A 181 8.13 -10.69 14.01
C LEU A 181 8.98 -11.01 15.25
N ALA A 182 9.19 -12.29 15.56
CA ALA A 182 10.00 -12.71 16.71
C ALA A 182 11.44 -12.21 16.58
N PHE A 183 12.07 -12.36 15.41
CA PHE A 183 13.42 -11.86 15.17
C PHE A 183 13.51 -10.33 15.25
N PHE A 184 12.55 -9.62 14.64
CA PHE A 184 12.47 -8.17 14.77
C PHE A 184 12.30 -7.76 16.23
N SER A 185 11.40 -8.38 16.97
CA SER A 185 11.14 -8.05 18.37
C SER A 185 12.37 -8.26 19.25
N ALA A 186 13.15 -9.33 19.01
CA ALA A 186 14.37 -9.62 19.75
C ALA A 186 15.46 -8.54 19.59
N ILE A 187 15.46 -7.83 18.47
CA ILE A 187 16.43 -6.76 18.17
C ILE A 187 15.79 -5.39 18.36
N GLY A 188 14.62 -5.18 17.79
CA GLY A 188 13.96 -3.88 17.70
C GLY A 188 13.47 -3.39 19.05
N LEU A 189 12.89 -4.27 19.91
CA LEU A 189 12.40 -3.82 21.22
C LEU A 189 13.54 -3.37 22.13
N PRO A 190 14.63 -4.13 22.35
CA PRO A 190 15.75 -3.65 23.16
C PRO A 190 16.40 -2.39 22.60
N LEU A 191 16.59 -2.32 21.30
CA LEU A 191 17.18 -1.14 20.67
C LEU A 191 16.29 0.10 20.80
N GLY A 192 14.98 -0.04 20.53
CA GLY A 192 14.03 1.04 20.66
C GLY A 192 13.93 1.60 22.08
N LEU A 193 13.97 0.72 23.10
CA LEU A 193 14.03 1.10 24.50
C LEU A 193 15.35 1.81 24.84
N ALA A 194 16.48 1.26 24.39
CA ALA A 194 17.81 1.87 24.63
C ALA A 194 17.96 3.24 23.97
N MET A 195 17.34 3.44 22.80
CA MET A 195 17.31 4.74 22.11
C MET A 195 16.29 5.73 22.70
N HIS A 196 15.54 5.35 23.73
CA HIS A 196 14.39 6.12 24.24
C HIS A 196 13.42 6.53 23.13
N PHE A 197 13.23 5.63 22.18
CA PHE A 197 12.32 5.82 21.05
C PHE A 197 10.96 5.22 21.34
N ILE A 198 10.89 4.15 22.13
CA ILE A 198 9.67 3.52 22.61
C ILE A 198 9.73 3.36 24.12
N ALA A 199 8.54 3.39 24.74
CA ALA A 199 8.34 3.01 26.13
C ALA A 199 7.15 2.05 26.22
N TRP A 200 7.18 1.15 27.21
CA TRP A 200 6.08 0.22 27.45
C TRP A 200 4.89 0.98 28.03
N HIS A 201 3.78 1.00 27.28
CA HIS A 201 2.55 1.68 27.69
C HIS A 201 1.32 0.96 27.14
N PRO A 202 0.92 -0.18 27.72
CA PRO A 202 -0.19 -0.98 27.20
C PRO A 202 -1.50 -0.22 27.30
N ARG A 203 -2.22 -0.11 26.20
CA ARG A 203 -3.57 0.44 26.17
C ARG A 203 -4.55 -0.61 26.67
N ARG A 204 -5.56 -0.18 27.42
CA ARG A 204 -6.64 -1.06 27.91
C ARG A 204 -7.69 -1.28 26.79
N GLU A 205 -7.27 -1.84 25.68
CA GLU A 205 -8.18 -2.21 24.60
C GLU A 205 -8.42 -3.72 24.64
N GLY A 206 -9.69 -4.14 24.47
CA GLY A 206 -10.03 -5.56 24.41
C GLY A 206 -9.48 -6.24 23.17
N ILE A 207 -9.44 -7.56 23.17
CA ILE A 207 -8.89 -8.38 22.07
C ILE A 207 -9.51 -8.04 20.70
N LEU A 208 -10.79 -7.67 20.65
CA LEU A 208 -11.47 -7.25 19.42
C LEU A 208 -10.91 -5.93 18.88
N GLY A 209 -10.51 -5.00 19.75
CA GLY A 209 -9.84 -3.76 19.37
C GLY A 209 -8.48 -4.02 18.73
N VAL A 210 -7.67 -4.88 19.35
CA VAL A 210 -6.36 -5.30 18.83
C VAL A 210 -6.52 -6.02 17.50
N ALA A 211 -7.44 -6.99 17.41
CA ALA A 211 -7.68 -7.75 16.19
C ALA A 211 -8.19 -6.86 15.03
N SER A 212 -9.10 -5.92 15.31
CA SER A 212 -9.59 -4.99 14.30
C SER A 212 -8.51 -4.03 13.80
N SER A 213 -7.61 -3.59 14.70
CA SER A 213 -6.44 -2.80 14.34
C SER A 213 -5.49 -3.58 13.44
N PHE A 214 -5.19 -4.85 13.78
CA PHE A 214 -4.36 -5.72 12.95
C PHE A 214 -4.93 -5.85 11.53
N VAL A 215 -6.23 -6.16 11.41
CA VAL A 215 -6.89 -6.31 10.10
C VAL A 215 -6.87 -4.99 9.32
N GLY A 216 -7.16 -3.87 9.99
CA GLY A 216 -7.13 -2.55 9.35
C GLY A 216 -5.73 -2.17 8.88
N ILE A 217 -4.71 -2.36 9.71
CA ILE A 217 -3.30 -2.11 9.36
C ILE A 217 -2.88 -3.04 8.22
N PHE A 218 -3.20 -4.33 8.31
CA PHE A 218 -2.89 -5.30 7.26
C PHE A 218 -3.43 -4.87 5.90
N LEU A 219 -4.74 -4.56 5.81
CA LEU A 219 -5.39 -4.25 4.54
C LEU A 219 -5.04 -2.86 3.99
N PHE A 220 -4.88 -1.84 4.82
CA PHE A 220 -4.81 -0.45 4.35
C PHE A 220 -3.42 0.19 4.50
N ILE A 221 -2.53 -0.42 5.28
CA ILE A 221 -1.16 0.07 5.47
C ILE A 221 -0.17 -0.96 4.93
N ALA A 222 -0.13 -2.15 5.53
CA ALA A 222 0.89 -3.13 5.21
C ALA A 222 0.84 -3.57 3.73
N VAL A 223 -0.32 -3.95 3.20
CA VAL A 223 -0.42 -4.36 1.78
C VAL A 223 0.03 -3.23 0.83
N THR A 224 -0.31 -1.98 1.15
CA THR A 224 0.09 -0.82 0.35
C THR A 224 1.61 -0.68 0.30
N GLU A 225 2.22 -0.72 1.47
CA GLU A 225 3.66 -0.50 1.60
C GLU A 225 4.46 -1.73 1.14
N GLU A 226 4.00 -2.94 1.44
CA GLU A 226 4.70 -4.16 1.04
C GLU A 226 4.63 -4.42 -0.47
N LEU A 227 3.53 -4.06 -1.14
CA LEU A 227 3.50 -4.09 -2.61
C LEU A 227 4.57 -3.15 -3.18
N PHE A 228 4.65 -1.93 -2.69
CA PHE A 228 5.61 -0.93 -3.19
C PHE A 228 7.06 -1.31 -2.85
N PHE A 229 7.35 -1.56 -1.57
CA PHE A 229 8.72 -1.76 -1.11
C PHE A 229 9.25 -3.16 -1.39
N ARG A 230 8.42 -4.22 -1.37
CA ARG A 230 8.86 -5.62 -1.55
C ARG A 230 8.48 -6.14 -2.92
N GLY A 231 7.19 -6.07 -3.27
CA GLY A 231 6.71 -6.54 -4.56
C GLY A 231 7.34 -5.80 -5.75
N MET A 232 7.64 -4.52 -5.61
CA MET A 232 8.24 -3.70 -6.67
C MET A 232 9.71 -3.39 -6.38
N LEU A 233 10.03 -2.51 -5.43
CA LEU A 233 11.38 -1.96 -5.25
C LEU A 233 12.40 -3.06 -4.93
N GLN A 234 12.22 -3.83 -3.87
CA GLN A 234 13.15 -4.89 -3.49
C GLN A 234 13.26 -5.96 -4.59
N ASN A 235 12.13 -6.36 -5.18
CA ASN A 235 12.08 -7.33 -6.26
C ASN A 235 12.91 -6.89 -7.47
N LEU A 236 12.76 -5.64 -7.91
CA LEU A 236 13.54 -5.08 -9.02
C LEU A 236 15.02 -4.95 -8.67
N LEU A 237 15.34 -4.57 -7.43
CA LEU A 237 16.73 -4.51 -6.95
C LEU A 237 17.36 -5.92 -6.87
N GLU A 238 16.64 -6.93 -6.37
CA GLU A 238 17.15 -8.33 -6.34
C GLU A 238 17.37 -8.92 -7.74
N LYS A 239 16.63 -8.43 -8.75
CA LYS A 239 16.84 -8.81 -10.15
C LYS A 239 17.97 -8.00 -10.84
N SER A 240 18.43 -6.92 -10.24
CA SER A 240 19.48 -6.05 -10.78
C SER A 240 20.82 -6.22 -10.09
N ILE A 241 20.81 -6.56 -8.80
CA ILE A 241 22.01 -6.67 -7.95
C ILE A 241 22.21 -8.14 -7.61
N ALA A 242 23.37 -8.69 -7.95
CA ALA A 242 23.68 -10.10 -7.72
C ALA A 242 23.58 -10.55 -6.24
N ASN A 243 23.92 -9.64 -5.32
CA ASN A 243 23.83 -9.92 -3.89
C ASN A 243 22.46 -9.48 -3.34
N LYS A 244 21.60 -10.46 -3.06
CA LYS A 244 20.25 -10.25 -2.51
C LYS A 244 20.23 -9.54 -1.16
N TYR A 245 21.25 -9.69 -0.35
CA TYR A 245 21.35 -9.01 0.95
C TYR A 245 21.61 -7.52 0.77
N VAL A 246 22.45 -7.14 -0.20
CA VAL A 246 22.67 -5.74 -0.57
C VAL A 246 21.38 -5.13 -1.13
N ALA A 247 20.70 -5.81 -2.04
CA ALA A 247 19.43 -5.34 -2.60
C ALA A 247 18.37 -5.10 -1.49
N ARG A 248 18.24 -6.06 -0.57
CA ARG A 248 17.35 -5.95 0.59
C ARG A 248 17.77 -4.80 1.51
N GLY A 249 19.06 -4.65 1.79
CA GLY A 249 19.58 -3.56 2.61
C GLY A 249 19.24 -2.19 2.04
N ILE A 250 19.40 -2.00 0.72
CA ILE A 250 19.02 -0.76 0.02
C ILE A 250 17.50 -0.53 0.14
N ALA A 251 16.67 -1.54 -0.14
CA ALA A 251 15.23 -1.40 -0.03
C ALA A 251 14.78 -1.06 1.40
N SER A 252 15.42 -1.68 2.41
CA SER A 252 15.15 -1.44 3.83
C SER A 252 15.58 -0.03 4.26
N ALA A 253 16.72 0.46 3.77
CA ALA A 253 17.18 1.82 4.04
C ALA A 253 16.21 2.86 3.43
N ILE A 254 15.75 2.64 2.19
CA ILE A 254 14.75 3.51 1.54
C ILE A 254 13.43 3.48 2.32
N PHE A 255 13.00 2.29 2.79
CA PHE A 255 11.83 2.15 3.66
C PHE A 255 12.00 2.95 4.96
N GLY A 256 13.16 2.86 5.62
CA GLY A 256 13.46 3.66 6.80
C GLY A 256 13.39 5.17 6.52
N ILE A 257 14.07 5.64 5.47
CA ILE A 257 14.11 7.06 5.08
C ILE A 257 12.68 7.57 4.77
N SER A 258 11.80 6.74 4.24
CA SER A 258 10.43 7.13 3.96
C SER A 258 9.64 7.54 5.21
N HIS A 259 10.11 7.21 6.41
CA HIS A 259 9.50 7.53 7.70
C HIS A 259 10.09 8.77 8.39
N ILE A 260 11.01 9.50 7.74
CA ILE A 260 11.71 10.65 8.34
C ILE A 260 10.78 11.78 8.81
N HIS A 261 9.60 11.92 8.18
CA HIS A 261 8.63 12.97 8.47
C HIS A 261 7.72 12.70 9.67
N HIS A 262 7.83 11.53 10.31
CA HIS A 262 7.12 11.24 11.55
C HIS A 262 7.81 11.91 12.75
N GLY A 263 7.53 13.23 12.96
CA GLY A 263 8.25 14.07 13.93
C GLY A 263 9.61 14.52 13.39
N PHE A 264 9.61 15.30 12.33
CA PHE A 264 10.78 15.68 11.51
C PHE A 264 11.89 16.45 12.26
N PRO A 265 13.17 16.10 12.03
CA PRO A 265 13.67 14.83 11.45
C PRO A 265 13.77 13.74 12.52
N ASN A 266 13.01 12.67 12.38
CA ASN A 266 13.03 11.57 13.37
C ASN A 266 13.96 10.42 12.94
N TRP A 267 15.27 10.58 13.19
CA TRP A 267 16.26 9.57 12.83
C TRP A 267 16.11 8.25 13.60
N ARG A 268 15.55 8.30 14.81
CA ARG A 268 15.27 7.08 15.59
C ARG A 268 14.21 6.25 14.86
N TYR A 269 13.17 6.90 14.35
CA TYR A 269 12.15 6.23 13.54
C TYR A 269 12.76 5.63 12.27
N VAL A 270 13.59 6.40 11.54
CA VAL A 270 14.27 5.94 10.32
C VAL A 270 15.06 4.65 10.57
N ILE A 271 15.85 4.60 11.65
CA ILE A 271 16.64 3.43 12.01
C ILE A 271 15.73 2.24 12.33
N MET A 272 14.72 2.44 13.18
CA MET A 272 13.80 1.38 13.57
C MET A 272 13.00 0.84 12.41
N ALA A 273 12.50 1.72 11.53
CA ALA A 273 11.79 1.33 10.32
C ALA A 273 12.72 0.61 9.32
N ALA A 274 13.98 1.03 9.18
CA ALA A 274 14.94 0.32 8.33
C ALA A 274 15.20 -1.10 8.83
N ILE A 275 15.34 -1.30 10.14
CA ILE A 275 15.50 -2.62 10.75
C ILE A 275 14.22 -3.46 10.54
N ALA A 276 13.04 -2.92 10.82
CA ALA A 276 11.77 -3.58 10.54
C ALA A 276 11.68 -3.98 9.05
N GLY A 277 12.05 -3.05 8.18
CA GLY A 277 12.12 -3.24 6.74
C GLY A 277 12.95 -4.42 6.29
N TRP A 278 14.07 -4.71 6.96
CA TRP A 278 14.89 -5.88 6.70
C TRP A 278 14.12 -7.19 6.96
N PHE A 279 13.38 -7.27 8.05
CA PHE A 279 12.60 -8.45 8.41
C PHE A 279 11.37 -8.63 7.50
N TYR A 280 10.69 -7.54 7.13
CA TYR A 280 9.61 -7.56 6.15
C TYR A 280 10.14 -8.07 4.79
N GLY A 281 11.27 -7.53 4.34
CA GLY A 281 11.94 -7.96 3.12
C GLY A 281 12.42 -9.42 3.16
N THR A 282 12.77 -9.93 4.33
CA THR A 282 13.12 -11.34 4.53
C THR A 282 11.88 -12.23 4.41
N ALA A 283 10.76 -11.84 5.03
CA ALA A 283 9.49 -12.56 4.93
C ALA A 283 9.04 -12.68 3.46
N TRP A 284 9.06 -11.57 2.72
CA TRP A 284 8.74 -11.56 1.31
C TRP A 284 9.67 -12.47 0.49
N HIS A 285 10.98 -12.36 0.70
CA HIS A 285 11.97 -13.16 -0.03
C HIS A 285 11.79 -14.66 0.17
N ASN A 286 11.51 -15.08 1.41
CA ASN A 286 11.37 -16.49 1.77
C ASN A 286 10.08 -17.11 1.21
N ARG A 287 9.01 -16.33 1.04
CA ARG A 287 7.71 -16.79 0.55
C ARG A 287 7.43 -16.41 -0.90
N ARG A 288 8.20 -15.49 -1.48
CA ARG A 288 7.94 -14.88 -2.79
C ARG A 288 6.54 -14.29 -2.91
N GLY A 289 6.02 -13.78 -1.77
CA GLY A 289 4.68 -13.22 -1.66
C GLY A 289 4.62 -12.12 -0.61
N ILE A 290 3.79 -11.10 -0.84
CA ILE A 290 3.67 -9.98 0.10
C ILE A 290 2.90 -10.35 1.36
N ILE A 291 2.16 -11.46 1.39
CA ILE A 291 1.28 -11.81 2.54
C ILE A 291 2.11 -12.01 3.81
N ALA A 292 3.19 -12.80 3.76
CA ALA A 292 4.06 -13.01 4.92
C ALA A 292 4.68 -11.71 5.44
N SER A 293 5.12 -10.86 4.53
CA SER A 293 5.62 -9.51 4.82
C SER A 293 4.53 -8.63 5.46
N CYS A 294 3.31 -8.65 4.93
CA CYS A 294 2.17 -7.93 5.49
C CYS A 294 1.78 -8.43 6.89
N VAL A 295 1.87 -9.74 7.15
CA VAL A 295 1.64 -10.31 8.49
C VAL A 295 2.67 -9.76 9.48
N THR A 296 3.96 -9.79 9.13
CA THR A 296 5.03 -9.25 9.98
C THR A 296 4.80 -7.75 10.24
N HIS A 297 4.58 -6.98 9.19
CA HIS A 297 4.39 -5.54 9.23
C HIS A 297 3.16 -5.16 10.10
N ALA A 298 2.01 -5.74 9.80
CA ALA A 298 0.79 -5.46 10.55
C ALA A 298 0.91 -5.85 12.03
N ALA A 299 1.65 -6.91 12.34
CA ALA A 299 1.88 -7.33 13.71
C ALA A 299 2.81 -6.34 14.45
N VAL A 300 3.89 -5.86 13.81
CA VAL A 300 4.78 -4.84 14.38
C VAL A 300 4.01 -3.55 14.68
N ASP A 301 3.23 -3.06 13.73
CA ASP A 301 2.46 -1.83 13.91
C ASP A 301 1.34 -1.98 14.93
N THR A 302 0.74 -3.18 15.02
CA THR A 302 -0.27 -3.48 16.05
C THR A 302 0.36 -3.51 17.44
N LEU A 303 1.53 -4.14 17.59
CA LEU A 303 2.29 -4.11 18.84
C LEU A 303 2.62 -2.67 19.25
N TRP A 304 3.12 -1.89 18.30
CA TRP A 304 3.43 -0.49 18.54
C TRP A 304 2.21 0.28 19.01
N ARG A 305 1.11 0.20 18.24
CA ARG A 305 -0.11 0.96 18.52
C ARG A 305 -0.74 0.66 19.86
N HIS A 306 -0.69 -0.59 20.35
CA HIS A 306 -1.43 -1.03 21.53
C HIS A 306 -0.57 -1.17 22.79
N PHE A 307 0.73 -1.34 22.65
CA PHE A 307 1.60 -1.66 23.79
C PHE A 307 2.76 -0.68 23.99
N LEU A 308 3.03 0.15 23.01
CA LEU A 308 4.17 1.06 23.03
C LEU A 308 3.73 2.50 22.78
N VAL A 309 4.50 3.46 23.31
CA VAL A 309 4.43 4.89 22.96
C VAL A 309 5.78 5.35 22.44
N VAL A 310 5.76 6.40 21.63
CA VAL A 310 6.94 7.05 21.04
C VAL A 310 7.19 8.36 21.76
#